data_b0a696287c125b2abdd439167d7a4b56
#
_entry.id   b0a696287c125b2abdd439167d7a4b56
#
_cell.length_a   1.000
_cell.length_b   1.000
_cell.length_c   1.000
_cell.angle_alpha   90.00
_cell.angle_beta   90.00
_cell.angle_gamma   90.00
#
_symmetry.space_group_name_H-M   'P 1'
#
loop_
_entity.id
_entity.type
_entity.pdbx_description
1 polymer ?
#
loop_
_entity_poly.entity_id
_entity_poly.type
_entity_poly.pdbx_seq_one_letter_code
_entity_poly.pdbx_strand_id
1 'polypeptide(L)'
;MLRYHVAFYLPRAGERMVVAEALDFPGAVTQGFDLADARLMISSAMEDLGQLLLEEGKPLPRPDPDASAPDADQIELLPLSIEVGATRP
;
A
#
# COMPACT_ATOMS: atom_id res chain seq x y z
N MET A 1 11.76 -6.87 7.84
CA MET A 1 11.06 -6.16 6.75
C MET A 1 9.61 -5.97 7.11
N LEU A 2 9.12 -4.75 6.96
CA LEU A 2 7.72 -4.45 7.23
C LEU A 2 6.85 -4.90 6.07
N ARG A 3 5.72 -5.52 6.42
CA ARG A 3 4.71 -5.91 5.44
C ARG A 3 3.37 -5.37 5.90
N TYR A 4 2.59 -4.87 4.95
CA TYR A 4 1.30 -4.25 5.25
C TYR A 4 0.20 -4.99 4.52
N HIS A 5 -0.99 -4.96 5.11
CA HIS A 5 -2.17 -5.59 4.54
C HIS A 5 -2.78 -4.67 3.49
N VAL A 6 -2.89 -5.15 2.27
CA VAL A 6 -3.49 -4.37 1.19
C VAL A 6 -4.74 -5.07 0.72
N ALA A 7 -5.85 -4.34 0.76
CA ALA A 7 -7.14 -4.81 0.29
C ALA A 7 -7.32 -4.37 -1.16
N PHE A 8 -7.76 -5.30 -2.00
CA PHE A 8 -8.04 -5.03 -3.41
C PHE A 8 -9.52 -5.18 -3.65
N TYR A 9 -10.07 -4.20 -4.36
CA TYR A 9 -11.49 -4.16 -4.71
C TYR A 9 -11.58 -4.18 -6.23
N LEU A 10 -12.11 -5.28 -6.76
CA LEU A 10 -12.28 -5.42 -8.21
C LEU A 10 -13.42 -4.52 -8.69
N PRO A 11 -13.36 -4.07 -9.94
CA PRO A 11 -14.40 -3.16 -10.44
C PRO A 11 -15.78 -3.80 -10.43
N ARG A 12 -16.76 -3.02 -10.02
CA ARG A 12 -18.18 -3.38 -10.08
C ARG A 12 -18.79 -2.80 -11.35
N ALA A 13 -20.07 -3.08 -11.56
CA ALA A 13 -20.76 -2.57 -12.75
C ALA A 13 -20.55 -1.06 -12.89
N GLY A 14 -20.10 -0.63 -14.04
CA GLY A 14 -19.85 0.77 -14.31
C GLY A 14 -18.48 1.28 -13.90
N GLU A 15 -17.71 0.48 -13.17
CA GLU A 15 -16.35 0.83 -12.78
C GLU A 15 -15.36 0.16 -13.73
N ARG A 16 -14.14 0.70 -13.76
CA ARG A 16 -13.11 0.18 -14.64
C ARG A 16 -11.83 -0.20 -13.92
N MET A 17 -11.63 0.34 -12.73
CA MET A 17 -10.34 0.27 -12.07
C MET A 17 -10.40 -0.66 -10.87
N VAL A 18 -9.28 -1.29 -10.60
CA VAL A 18 -9.08 -2.03 -9.36
C VAL A 18 -8.57 -1.03 -8.33
N VAL A 19 -9.23 -0.96 -7.17
CA VAL A 19 -8.81 -0.08 -6.08
C VAL A 19 -7.97 -0.89 -5.11
N ALA A 20 -6.88 -0.30 -4.63
CA ALA A 20 -6.02 -0.89 -3.62
C ALA A 20 -5.92 0.06 -2.44
N GLU A 21 -6.06 -0.49 -1.25
CA GLU A 21 -5.98 0.28 -0.01
C GLU A 21 -5.11 -0.46 0.99
N ALA A 22 -4.08 0.21 1.50
CA ALA A 22 -3.28 -0.37 2.56
C ALA A 22 -4.00 -0.12 3.89
N LEU A 23 -4.45 -1.20 4.50
CA LEU A 23 -5.32 -1.11 5.68
C LEU A 23 -4.57 -0.58 6.90
N ASP A 24 -3.30 -0.92 7.01
CA ASP A 24 -2.47 -0.53 8.15
C ASP A 24 -1.39 0.49 7.76
N PHE A 25 -1.58 1.17 6.65
CA PHE A 25 -0.68 2.25 6.22
C PHE A 25 -1.55 3.44 5.82
N PRO A 26 -1.85 4.33 6.79
CA PRO A 26 -2.81 5.42 6.55
C PRO A 26 -2.44 6.30 5.36
N GLY A 27 -3.42 6.61 4.53
CA GLY A 27 -3.23 7.47 3.38
C GLY A 27 -2.84 6.76 2.11
N ALA A 28 -2.49 5.48 2.16
CA ALA A 28 -2.08 4.74 0.97
C ALA A 28 -3.30 4.09 0.32
N VAL A 29 -3.89 4.80 -0.63
CA VAL A 29 -5.02 4.34 -1.44
C VAL A 29 -4.73 4.71 -2.87
N THR A 30 -4.92 3.78 -3.79
CA THR A 30 -4.69 4.05 -5.19
C THR A 30 -5.55 3.13 -6.06
N GLN A 31 -5.35 3.19 -7.36
CA GLN A 31 -6.07 2.33 -8.29
C GLN A 31 -5.18 1.98 -9.47
N GLY A 32 -5.54 0.91 -10.15
CA GLY A 32 -4.81 0.44 -11.32
C GLY A 32 -5.75 -0.16 -12.33
N PHE A 33 -5.25 -0.42 -13.53
CA PHE A 33 -6.07 -0.95 -14.62
C PHE A 33 -6.43 -2.42 -14.40
N ASP A 34 -5.60 -3.14 -13.67
CA ASP A 34 -5.86 -4.53 -13.29
C ASP A 34 -5.20 -4.78 -11.95
N LEU A 35 -5.28 -6.01 -11.47
CA LEU A 35 -4.75 -6.36 -10.16
C LEU A 35 -3.24 -6.16 -10.10
N ALA A 36 -2.52 -6.57 -11.13
CA ALA A 36 -1.07 -6.42 -11.16
C ALA A 36 -0.67 -4.95 -11.13
N ASP A 37 -1.36 -4.11 -11.90
CA ASP A 37 -1.09 -2.68 -11.93
C ASP A 37 -1.43 -2.04 -10.59
N ALA A 38 -2.56 -2.39 -10.00
CA ALA A 38 -2.95 -1.87 -8.69
C ALA A 38 -1.93 -2.24 -7.62
N ARG A 39 -1.37 -3.46 -7.71
CA ARG A 39 -0.35 -3.91 -6.76
C ARG A 39 0.91 -3.05 -6.88
N LEU A 40 1.33 -2.75 -8.09
CA LEU A 40 2.49 -1.88 -8.31
C LEU A 40 2.20 -0.46 -7.81
N MET A 41 1.02 0.05 -8.10
CA MET A 41 0.65 1.41 -7.72
C MET A 41 0.60 1.57 -6.20
N ILE A 42 0.03 0.59 -5.48
CA ILE A 42 -0.05 0.71 -4.03
C ILE A 42 1.33 0.55 -3.38
N SER A 43 2.19 -0.27 -3.94
CA SER A 43 3.55 -0.40 -3.45
C SER A 43 4.29 0.92 -3.60
N SER A 44 4.16 1.56 -4.75
CA SER A 44 4.77 2.88 -4.97
C SER A 44 4.21 3.93 -4.02
N ALA A 45 2.91 3.91 -3.78
CA ALA A 45 2.29 4.87 -2.88
C ALA A 45 2.82 4.70 -1.45
N MET A 46 2.95 3.46 -0.98
CA MET A 46 3.51 3.21 0.34
C MET A 46 4.96 3.65 0.43
N GLU A 47 5.74 3.40 -0.62
CA GLU A 47 7.13 3.82 -0.65
C GLU A 47 7.26 5.34 -0.57
N ASP A 48 6.47 6.04 -1.35
CA ASP A 48 6.50 7.50 -1.37
C ASP A 48 6.10 8.08 -0.01
N LEU A 49 5.01 7.58 0.56
CA LEU A 49 4.55 8.05 1.87
C LEU A 49 5.54 7.68 2.98
N GLY A 50 6.10 6.48 2.91
CA GLY A 50 7.09 6.06 3.89
C GLY A 50 8.35 6.89 3.83
N GLN A 51 8.80 7.21 2.62
CA GLN A 51 9.96 8.06 2.42
C GLN A 51 9.71 9.44 3.03
N LEU A 52 8.54 9.99 2.80
CA LEU A 52 8.17 11.29 3.35
C LEU A 52 8.16 11.28 4.87
N LEU A 53 7.59 10.24 5.47
CA LEU A 53 7.58 10.10 6.92
C LEU A 53 9.00 10.09 7.49
N LEU A 54 9.88 9.31 6.88
CA LEU A 54 11.27 9.24 7.33
C LEU A 54 11.98 10.57 7.18
N GLU A 55 11.72 11.29 6.10
CA GLU A 55 12.32 12.61 5.91
C GLU A 55 11.84 13.61 6.95
N GLU A 56 10.62 13.43 7.44
CA GLU A 56 10.06 14.28 8.49
C GLU A 56 10.44 13.81 9.89
N GLY A 57 11.23 12.75 10.00
CA GLY A 57 11.61 12.21 11.30
C GLY A 57 10.49 11.47 12.01
N LYS A 58 9.49 11.04 11.28
CA LYS A 58 8.34 10.31 11.83
C LYS A 58 8.51 8.82 11.65
N PRO A 59 7.95 8.02 12.56
CA PRO A 59 8.03 6.57 12.40
C PRO A 59 7.11 6.07 11.30
N LEU A 60 7.50 4.95 10.71
CA LEU A 60 6.61 4.25 9.78
C LEU A 60 5.44 3.65 10.55
N PRO A 61 4.27 3.52 9.91
CA PRO A 61 3.14 2.89 10.58
C PRO A 61 3.48 1.48 11.03
N ARG A 62 2.88 1.06 12.13
CA ARG A 62 3.07 -0.29 12.63
C ARG A 62 2.08 -1.21 11.92
N PRO A 63 2.55 -2.31 11.32
CA PRO A 63 1.61 -3.27 10.74
C PRO A 63 0.64 -3.80 11.78
N ASP A 64 -0.60 -3.98 11.37
CA ASP A 64 -1.68 -4.42 12.25
C ASP A 64 -2.06 -5.86 11.90
N PRO A 65 -1.72 -6.83 12.73
CA PRO A 65 -2.05 -8.23 12.41
C PRO A 65 -3.54 -8.51 12.35
N ASP A 66 -4.35 -7.61 12.92
CA ASP A 66 -5.81 -7.77 12.92
C ASP A 66 -6.49 -6.96 11.82
N ALA A 67 -5.72 -6.35 10.93
CA ALA A 67 -6.30 -5.59 9.84
C ALA A 67 -7.21 -6.46 9.00
N SER A 68 -8.40 -5.95 8.71
CA SER A 68 -9.37 -6.70 7.91
C SER A 68 -10.20 -5.75 7.07
N ALA A 69 -10.76 -6.29 6.01
CA ALA A 69 -11.65 -5.55 5.11
C ALA A 69 -12.65 -6.57 4.54
N PRO A 70 -13.79 -6.77 5.24
CA PRO A 70 -14.73 -7.82 4.83
C PRO A 70 -15.27 -7.64 3.42
N ASP A 71 -15.31 -6.40 2.92
CA ASP A 71 -15.83 -6.13 1.58
C ASP A 71 -14.78 -6.26 0.49
N ALA A 72 -13.53 -6.49 0.84
CA ALA A 72 -12.48 -6.62 -0.16
C ALA A 72 -12.61 -7.95 -0.91
N ASP A 73 -12.26 -7.91 -2.17
CA ASP A 73 -12.23 -9.13 -2.97
C ASP A 73 -11.00 -9.97 -2.64
N GLN A 74 -9.93 -9.32 -2.18
CA GLN A 74 -8.68 -10.00 -1.92
C GLN A 74 -7.85 -9.14 -0.96
N ILE A 75 -7.11 -9.80 -0.06
CA ILE A 75 -6.16 -9.11 0.81
C ILE A 75 -4.82 -9.79 0.66
N GLU A 76 -3.76 -8.99 0.49
CA GLU A 76 -2.40 -9.49 0.37
C GLU A 76 -1.50 -8.76 1.36
N LEU A 77 -0.45 -9.45 1.79
CA LEU A 77 0.63 -8.81 2.55
C LEU A 77 1.70 -8.37 1.56
N LEU A 78 1.96 -7.07 1.51
CA LEU A 78 2.97 -6.53 0.61
C LEU A 78 4.10 -5.91 1.41
N PRO A 79 5.35 -6.16 0.99
CA PRO A 79 6.49 -5.58 1.69
C PRO A 79 6.67 -4.12 1.36
N LEU A 80 7.21 -3.37 2.30
CA LEU A 80 7.63 -2.01 2.07
C LEU A 80 9.10 -2.02 1.71
N SER A 81 9.42 -1.53 0.50
CA SER A 81 10.80 -1.45 0.03
C SER A 81 11.25 0.00 0.04
N ILE A 82 12.02 0.38 1.05
CA ILE A 82 12.58 1.72 1.13
C ILE A 82 14.08 1.58 1.29
N GLU A 83 14.82 2.27 0.43
CA GLU A 83 16.26 2.33 0.52
C GLU A 83 16.62 3.54 1.36
N VAL A 84 16.99 3.28 2.61
CA VAL A 84 17.33 4.35 3.53
C VAL A 84 18.83 4.58 3.49
N GLY A 85 19.21 5.80 3.13
CA GLY A 85 20.61 6.18 3.11
C GLY A 85 21.44 5.55 2.02
N ALA A 86 20.84 4.70 1.19
CA ALA A 86 21.57 4.00 0.16
C ALA A 86 22.11 4.93 -0.90
N THR A 87 21.48 6.05 -1.08
CA THR A 87 21.85 7.01 -2.12
C THR A 87 22.85 8.03 -1.67
N ARG A 88 23.28 7.96 -0.43
CA ARG A 88 24.19 8.97 0.06
C ARG A 88 25.58 8.71 -0.46
N PRO A 89 26.09 9.59 -1.28
CA PRO A 89 27.49 9.48 -1.66
C PRO A 89 28.38 9.78 -0.49
#